data_f87d21bd6ff6976d22bd34839035a5a3
#
_entry.id   f87d21bd6ff6976d22bd34839035a5a3
#
_cell.length_a   1.000
_cell.length_b   1.000
_cell.length_c   1.000
_cell.angle_alpha   90.00
_cell.angle_beta   90.00
_cell.angle_gamma   90.00
#
_symmetry.space_group_name_H-M   'P 1'
#
loop_
_entity.id
_entity.type
_entity.pdbx_description
1 polymer ?
#
loop_
_entity_poly.entity_id
_entity_poly.type
_entity_poly.pdbx_seq_one_letter_code
_entity_poly.pdbx_strand_id
1 'polypeptide(L)'
;MLVRRLVYYSRSIFTLLAGITNWPTVIAAFIGLPMRKPFTIQLRSSGLHFRVRGPMDIWIIKETCLDREYERLSGPVQAGWHIIDIGAGLGDFAIDAAQHGALVCAYEPFPESFDLLKQNLSLNKIENVLPMAEAISGRAGTLQLELTGAAVQHKTINVSGKSKVISASAITLDQVLSRLNGSRCDLLKMDCEGAEYDILMRADEACWPRIGQIVLEYHDGVTEHSHQDLIDFFEKRGFKTRCFPSQVHPHLGLLHVLLERTSS
;
A
#
# COMPACT_ATOMS: atom_id res chain seq x y z
N MET A 1 -14.99 -2.19 -22.86
CA MET A 1 -14.36 -2.79 -21.69
C MET A 1 -13.29 -3.83 -22.04
N LEU A 2 -13.57 -4.85 -22.87
CA LEU A 2 -12.62 -5.93 -23.23
C LEU A 2 -11.31 -5.41 -23.86
N VAL A 3 -11.40 -4.51 -24.84
CA VAL A 3 -10.22 -3.93 -25.53
C VAL A 3 -9.30 -3.17 -24.56
N ARG A 4 -9.86 -2.38 -23.64
CA ARG A 4 -9.07 -1.65 -22.63
C ARG A 4 -8.31 -2.61 -21.70
N ARG A 5 -8.96 -3.70 -21.26
CA ARG A 5 -8.32 -4.75 -20.46
C ARG A 5 -7.19 -5.43 -21.23
N LEU A 6 -7.41 -5.77 -22.50
CA LEU A 6 -6.38 -6.40 -23.33
C LEU A 6 -5.16 -5.50 -23.50
N VAL A 7 -5.37 -4.20 -23.76
CA VAL A 7 -4.28 -3.22 -23.88
C VAL A 7 -3.54 -3.07 -22.54
N TYR A 8 -4.27 -3.00 -21.42
CA TYR A 8 -3.67 -2.92 -20.08
C TYR A 8 -2.77 -4.13 -19.79
N TYR A 9 -3.27 -5.36 -19.99
CA TYR A 9 -2.48 -6.56 -19.71
C TYR A 9 -1.30 -6.74 -20.66
N SER A 10 -1.46 -6.44 -21.96
CA SER A 10 -0.33 -6.53 -22.91
C SER A 10 0.76 -5.51 -22.57
N ARG A 11 0.39 -4.29 -22.18
CA ARG A 11 1.34 -3.28 -21.69
C ARG A 11 2.02 -3.73 -20.39
N SER A 12 1.27 -4.32 -19.46
CA SER A 12 1.79 -4.82 -18.20
C SER A 12 2.80 -5.95 -18.39
N ILE A 13 2.55 -6.88 -19.33
CA ILE A 13 3.51 -7.93 -19.68
C ILE A 13 4.82 -7.29 -20.20
N PHE A 14 4.71 -6.31 -21.10
CA PHE A 14 5.91 -5.61 -21.60
C PHE A 14 6.67 -4.91 -20.46
N THR A 15 5.97 -4.22 -19.55
CA THR A 15 6.57 -3.57 -18.38
C THR A 15 7.32 -4.59 -17.49
N LEU A 16 6.73 -5.74 -17.23
CA LEU A 16 7.36 -6.81 -16.45
C LEU A 16 8.63 -7.34 -17.11
N LEU A 17 8.58 -7.63 -18.42
CA LEU A 17 9.73 -8.14 -19.17
C LEU A 17 10.87 -7.12 -19.30
N ALA A 18 10.52 -5.86 -19.48
CA ALA A 18 11.50 -4.78 -19.58
C ALA A 18 12.07 -4.37 -18.21
N GLY A 19 11.22 -4.38 -17.17
CA GLY A 19 11.54 -3.88 -15.83
C GLY A 19 12.26 -4.88 -14.92
N ILE A 20 12.13 -6.19 -15.16
CA ILE A 20 12.72 -7.23 -14.30
C ILE A 20 13.89 -7.92 -15.01
N THR A 21 15.03 -7.99 -14.29
CA THR A 21 16.28 -8.57 -14.85
C THR A 21 16.13 -10.07 -15.11
N ASN A 22 15.56 -10.81 -14.16
CA ASN A 22 15.33 -12.24 -14.25
C ASN A 22 13.89 -12.57 -14.70
N TRP A 23 13.42 -11.89 -15.74
CA TRP A 23 12.07 -12.05 -16.30
C TRP A 23 11.66 -13.49 -16.66
N PRO A 24 12.57 -14.44 -17.02
CA PRO A 24 12.16 -15.84 -17.23
C PRO A 24 11.54 -16.47 -15.99
N THR A 25 12.03 -16.10 -14.79
CA THR A 25 11.44 -16.52 -13.50
C THR A 25 10.02 -15.97 -13.33
N VAL A 26 9.80 -14.73 -13.79
CA VAL A 26 8.46 -14.10 -13.77
C VAL A 26 7.50 -14.87 -14.67
N ILE A 27 7.89 -15.16 -15.92
CA ILE A 27 7.05 -15.97 -16.83
C ILE A 27 6.73 -17.33 -16.19
N ALA A 28 7.75 -18.04 -15.68
CA ALA A 28 7.56 -19.33 -15.03
C ALA A 28 6.52 -19.27 -13.90
N ALA A 29 6.54 -18.19 -13.10
CA ALA A 29 5.57 -17.98 -12.04
C ALA A 29 4.14 -17.77 -12.58
N PHE A 30 3.96 -16.94 -13.63
CA PHE A 30 2.65 -16.65 -14.20
C PHE A 30 2.01 -17.82 -14.94
N ILE A 31 2.81 -18.69 -15.57
CA ILE A 31 2.31 -19.92 -16.22
C ILE A 31 2.21 -21.12 -15.27
N GLY A 32 2.47 -20.91 -13.97
CA GLY A 32 2.27 -21.91 -12.93
C GLY A 32 3.31 -23.04 -12.91
N LEU A 33 4.53 -22.81 -13.43
CA LEU A 33 5.59 -23.80 -13.32
C LEU A 33 5.98 -24.04 -11.86
N PRO A 34 6.30 -25.27 -11.47
CA PRO A 34 6.76 -25.59 -10.13
C PRO A 34 8.03 -24.82 -9.79
N MET A 35 7.97 -24.01 -8.75
CA MET A 35 9.11 -23.23 -8.28
C MET A 35 9.22 -23.29 -6.75
N ARG A 36 10.46 -23.22 -6.25
CA ARG A 36 10.70 -23.08 -4.82
C ARG A 36 10.22 -21.70 -4.37
N LYS A 37 9.35 -21.63 -3.38
CA LYS A 37 8.79 -20.39 -2.83
C LYS A 37 9.30 -20.14 -1.40
N PRO A 38 9.53 -18.87 -1.01
CA PRO A 38 9.58 -17.68 -1.86
C PRO A 38 10.80 -17.68 -2.79
N PHE A 39 10.71 -16.96 -3.90
CA PHE A 39 11.82 -16.73 -4.83
C PHE A 39 12.12 -15.23 -4.95
N THR A 40 13.23 -14.88 -5.59
CA THR A 40 13.66 -13.48 -5.70
C THR A 40 13.51 -12.98 -7.13
N ILE A 41 12.99 -11.76 -7.28
CA ILE A 41 13.05 -10.99 -8.53
C ILE A 41 13.95 -9.77 -8.33
N GLN A 42 14.51 -9.24 -9.42
CA GLN A 42 15.37 -8.06 -9.42
C GLN A 42 14.86 -7.03 -10.42
N LEU A 43 14.63 -5.80 -9.93
CA LEU A 43 14.27 -4.67 -10.77
C LEU A 43 15.51 -4.15 -11.51
N ARG A 44 15.35 -3.89 -12.81
CA ARG A 44 16.46 -3.48 -13.68
C ARG A 44 16.92 -2.05 -13.44
N SER A 45 15.96 -1.12 -13.26
CA SER A 45 16.24 0.31 -13.14
C SER A 45 16.84 0.69 -11.79
N SER A 46 16.27 0.18 -10.71
CA SER A 46 16.66 0.52 -9.33
C SER A 46 17.69 -0.44 -8.74
N GLY A 47 17.83 -1.65 -9.32
CA GLY A 47 18.66 -2.72 -8.75
C GLY A 47 18.03 -3.41 -7.53
N LEU A 48 16.84 -2.99 -7.09
CA LEU A 48 16.15 -3.56 -5.93
C LEU A 48 15.82 -5.04 -6.15
N HIS A 49 15.92 -5.80 -5.08
CA HIS A 49 15.60 -7.22 -5.03
C HIS A 49 14.38 -7.44 -4.14
N PHE A 50 13.44 -8.25 -4.59
CA PHE A 50 12.27 -8.61 -3.80
C PHE A 50 12.08 -10.13 -3.73
N ARG A 51 11.96 -10.66 -2.52
CA ARG A 51 11.44 -12.00 -2.29
C ARG A 51 9.94 -11.96 -2.44
N VAL A 52 9.40 -12.89 -3.22
CA VAL A 52 7.99 -12.94 -3.60
C VAL A 52 7.44 -14.35 -3.46
N ARG A 53 6.15 -14.46 -3.12
CA ARG A 53 5.41 -15.72 -2.95
C ARG A 53 4.84 -16.24 -4.27
N GLY A 54 4.56 -15.33 -5.20
CA GLY A 54 3.93 -15.68 -6.47
C GLY A 54 3.59 -14.51 -7.38
N PRO A 55 2.76 -14.74 -8.41
CA PRO A 55 2.43 -13.74 -9.42
C PRO A 55 1.81 -12.46 -8.87
N MET A 56 1.00 -12.56 -7.79
CA MET A 56 0.35 -11.38 -7.21
C MET A 56 1.37 -10.42 -6.58
N ASP A 57 2.35 -10.94 -5.82
CA ASP A 57 3.43 -10.10 -5.27
C ASP A 57 4.22 -9.40 -6.39
N ILE A 58 4.47 -10.11 -7.50
CA ILE A 58 5.14 -9.52 -8.69
C ILE A 58 4.28 -8.41 -9.29
N TRP A 59 2.96 -8.60 -9.32
CA TRP A 59 2.03 -7.62 -9.87
C TRP A 59 2.02 -6.34 -9.04
N ILE A 60 1.95 -6.45 -7.71
CA ILE A 60 2.02 -5.32 -6.78
C ILE A 60 3.34 -4.54 -6.98
N ILE A 61 4.48 -5.24 -7.03
CA ILE A 61 5.78 -4.60 -7.28
C ILE A 61 5.80 -3.88 -8.65
N LYS A 62 5.16 -4.46 -9.67
CA LYS A 62 5.05 -3.81 -10.98
C LYS A 62 4.27 -2.50 -10.89
N GLU A 63 3.11 -2.49 -10.23
CA GLU A 63 2.27 -1.30 -10.09
C GLU A 63 2.98 -0.23 -9.26
N THR A 64 3.58 -0.60 -8.16
CA THR A 64 4.29 0.33 -7.26
C THR A 64 5.62 0.83 -7.84
N CYS A 65 6.52 -0.09 -8.20
CA CYS A 65 7.92 0.27 -8.51
C CYS A 65 8.18 0.50 -10.01
N LEU A 66 7.44 -0.16 -10.92
CA LEU A 66 7.65 -0.03 -12.35
C LEU A 66 6.67 0.95 -13.00
N ASP A 67 5.40 0.87 -12.68
CA ASP A 67 4.39 1.83 -13.16
C ASP A 67 4.37 3.10 -12.30
N ARG A 68 4.90 3.05 -11.07
CA ARG A 68 4.99 4.17 -10.11
C ARG A 68 3.62 4.82 -9.86
N GLU A 69 2.59 4.00 -9.64
CA GLU A 69 1.22 4.48 -9.59
C GLU A 69 0.99 5.50 -8.48
N TYR A 70 1.56 5.29 -7.29
CA TYR A 70 1.45 6.25 -6.17
C TYR A 70 2.18 7.56 -6.46
N GLU A 71 3.40 7.50 -7.00
CA GLU A 71 4.19 8.70 -7.28
C GLU A 71 3.65 9.54 -8.45
N ARG A 72 2.91 8.93 -9.38
CA ARG A 72 2.19 9.69 -10.43
C ARG A 72 1.18 10.66 -9.84
N LEU A 73 0.71 10.40 -8.62
CA LEU A 73 -0.26 11.20 -7.92
C LEU A 73 0.39 12.16 -6.93
N SER A 74 1.27 11.64 -6.06
CA SER A 74 1.96 12.43 -5.02
C SER A 74 3.10 13.29 -5.55
N GLY A 75 3.56 13.02 -6.77
CA GLY A 75 4.87 13.46 -7.22
C GLY A 75 6.00 12.57 -6.69
N PRO A 76 7.25 12.77 -7.18
CA PRO A 76 8.40 11.97 -6.78
C PRO A 76 8.67 12.08 -5.28
N VAL A 77 8.95 10.95 -4.65
CA VAL A 77 9.41 10.91 -3.25
C VAL A 77 10.71 11.70 -3.13
N GLN A 78 10.81 12.54 -2.08
CA GLN A 78 11.98 13.38 -1.83
C GLN A 78 12.76 12.89 -0.62
N ALA A 79 14.06 13.07 -0.65
CA ALA A 79 14.93 12.77 0.48
C ALA A 79 14.52 13.58 1.72
N GLY A 80 14.51 12.92 2.87
CA GLY A 80 14.11 13.53 4.13
C GLY A 80 12.60 13.57 4.39
N TRP A 81 11.75 13.15 3.45
CA TRP A 81 10.32 13.00 3.72
C TRP A 81 10.07 11.97 4.82
N HIS A 82 9.12 12.29 5.70
CA HIS A 82 8.54 11.34 6.64
C HIS A 82 7.29 10.75 6.02
N ILE A 83 7.35 9.45 5.75
CA ILE A 83 6.27 8.71 5.09
C ILE A 83 5.67 7.70 6.07
N ILE A 84 4.36 7.59 6.07
CA ILE A 84 3.61 6.52 6.72
C ILE A 84 3.03 5.65 5.61
N ASP A 85 3.36 4.35 5.63
CA ASP A 85 2.84 3.33 4.71
C ASP A 85 1.94 2.37 5.50
N ILE A 86 0.63 2.47 5.31
CA ILE A 86 -0.39 1.60 5.95
C ILE A 86 -0.78 0.52 4.94
N GLY A 87 -0.66 -0.73 5.35
CA GLY A 87 -0.77 -1.88 4.45
C GLY A 87 0.49 -2.03 3.61
N ALA A 88 1.64 -2.10 4.29
CA ALA A 88 2.95 -2.13 3.64
C ALA A 88 3.24 -3.45 2.90
N GLY A 89 2.45 -4.50 3.12
CA GLY A 89 2.58 -5.77 2.43
C GLY A 89 3.97 -6.36 2.53
N LEU A 90 4.58 -6.64 1.40
CA LEU A 90 5.96 -7.14 1.31
C LEU A 90 7.03 -6.03 1.29
N GLY A 91 6.61 -4.75 1.41
CA GLY A 91 7.49 -3.59 1.52
C GLY A 91 7.90 -2.94 0.21
N ASP A 92 7.20 -3.19 -0.86
CA ASP A 92 7.50 -2.66 -2.19
C ASP A 92 7.54 -1.13 -2.22
N PHE A 93 6.49 -0.46 -1.71
CA PHE A 93 6.46 1.00 -1.63
C PHE A 93 7.46 1.54 -0.60
N ALA A 94 7.50 0.96 0.60
CA ALA A 94 8.39 1.44 1.66
C ALA A 94 9.87 1.38 1.26
N ILE A 95 10.29 0.29 0.58
CA ILE A 95 11.68 0.10 0.11
C ILE A 95 12.01 1.04 -1.03
N ASP A 96 11.10 1.21 -2.01
CA ASP A 96 11.30 2.14 -3.12
C ASP A 96 11.40 3.59 -2.61
N ALA A 97 10.52 4.01 -1.72
CA ALA A 97 10.57 5.33 -1.10
C ALA A 97 11.86 5.57 -0.28
N ALA A 98 12.26 4.56 0.49
CA ALA A 98 13.48 4.63 1.29
C ALA A 98 14.75 4.70 0.44
N GLN A 99 14.79 4.06 -0.73
CA GLN A 99 15.88 4.18 -1.70
C GLN A 99 16.05 5.63 -2.20
N HIS A 100 14.97 6.42 -2.23
CA HIS A 100 14.98 7.85 -2.56
C HIS A 100 15.30 8.74 -1.35
N GLY A 101 15.66 8.17 -0.21
CA GLY A 101 16.09 8.88 1.00
C GLY A 101 14.95 9.31 1.93
N ALA A 102 13.74 8.83 1.76
CA ALA A 102 12.66 9.05 2.72
C ALA A 102 12.86 8.24 4.00
N LEU A 103 12.27 8.70 5.10
CA LEU A 103 12.16 7.99 6.37
C LEU A 103 10.75 7.40 6.44
N VAL A 104 10.62 6.07 6.46
CA VAL A 104 9.33 5.39 6.33
C VAL A 104 8.96 4.63 7.60
N CYS A 105 7.75 4.85 8.12
CA CYS A 105 7.11 3.96 9.09
C CYS A 105 6.13 3.05 8.33
N ALA A 106 6.43 1.75 8.25
CA ALA A 106 5.69 0.78 7.45
C ALA A 106 4.87 -0.16 8.36
N TYR A 107 3.54 -0.13 8.23
CA TYR A 107 2.62 -0.89 9.06
C TYR A 107 2.02 -2.06 8.28
N GLU A 108 2.27 -3.29 8.76
CA GLU A 108 1.77 -4.52 8.16
C GLU A 108 1.39 -5.51 9.26
N PRO A 109 0.08 -5.77 9.50
CA PRO A 109 -0.36 -6.62 10.59
C PRO A 109 -0.26 -8.13 10.30
N PHE A 110 -0.14 -8.54 9.03
CA PHE A 110 -0.11 -9.95 8.67
C PHE A 110 1.30 -10.53 8.82
N PRO A 111 1.51 -11.54 9.70
CA PRO A 111 2.84 -12.04 10.02
C PRO A 111 3.65 -12.50 8.80
N GLU A 112 3.01 -13.18 7.84
CA GLU A 112 3.69 -13.66 6.63
C GLU A 112 4.18 -12.51 5.74
N SER A 113 3.35 -11.49 5.55
CA SER A 113 3.71 -10.28 4.78
C SER A 113 4.75 -9.46 5.53
N PHE A 114 4.58 -9.29 6.84
CA PHE A 114 5.55 -8.60 7.70
C PHE A 114 6.93 -9.28 7.70
N ASP A 115 6.97 -10.61 7.73
CA ASP A 115 8.23 -11.35 7.62
C ASP A 115 8.88 -11.18 6.25
N LEU A 116 8.09 -11.10 5.18
CA LEU A 116 8.58 -10.77 3.84
C LEU A 116 9.11 -9.33 3.77
N LEU A 117 8.40 -8.36 4.32
CA LEU A 117 8.85 -6.98 4.43
C LEU A 117 10.24 -6.92 5.09
N LYS A 118 10.43 -7.54 6.26
CA LYS A 118 11.75 -7.58 6.95
C LYS A 118 12.83 -8.23 6.10
N GLN A 119 12.52 -9.33 5.41
CA GLN A 119 13.46 -10.00 4.53
C GLN A 119 13.84 -9.11 3.34
N ASN A 120 12.89 -8.38 2.76
CA ASN A 120 13.12 -7.49 1.64
C ASN A 120 13.92 -6.25 2.06
N LEU A 121 13.69 -5.70 3.24
CA LEU A 121 14.52 -4.64 3.83
C LEU A 121 15.97 -5.09 3.99
N SER A 122 16.18 -6.25 4.60
CA SER A 122 17.51 -6.84 4.79
C SER A 122 18.21 -7.13 3.45
N LEU A 123 17.50 -7.67 2.48
CA LEU A 123 18.02 -8.02 1.16
C LEU A 123 18.56 -6.80 0.40
N ASN A 124 17.92 -5.64 0.59
CA ASN A 124 18.29 -4.38 -0.03
C ASN A 124 19.14 -3.48 0.87
N LYS A 125 19.46 -3.90 2.10
CA LYS A 125 20.22 -3.13 3.09
C LYS A 125 19.59 -1.77 3.38
N ILE A 126 18.24 -1.74 3.46
CA ILE A 126 17.48 -0.54 3.78
C ILE A 126 17.39 -0.39 5.29
N GLU A 127 17.85 0.74 5.84
CA GLU A 127 17.90 1.04 7.26
C GLU A 127 16.96 2.20 7.68
N ASN A 128 16.44 2.94 6.72
CA ASN A 128 15.56 4.10 6.91
C ASN A 128 14.06 3.75 6.80
N VAL A 129 13.71 2.48 6.99
CA VAL A 129 12.34 1.99 7.15
C VAL A 129 12.20 1.37 8.54
N LEU A 130 11.18 1.80 9.28
CA LEU A 130 10.78 1.22 10.55
C LEU A 130 9.55 0.31 10.33
N PRO A 131 9.71 -1.02 10.28
CA PRO A 131 8.59 -1.94 10.11
C PRO A 131 7.86 -2.17 11.43
N MET A 132 6.53 -2.12 11.41
CA MET A 132 5.64 -2.26 12.57
C MET A 132 4.59 -3.35 12.30
N ALA A 133 4.56 -4.39 13.18
CA ALA A 133 3.59 -5.49 13.09
C ALA A 133 2.26 -5.11 13.76
N GLU A 134 1.67 -3.99 13.35
CA GLU A 134 0.44 -3.44 13.91
C GLU A 134 -0.56 -3.13 12.80
N ALA A 135 -1.83 -3.32 13.09
CA ALA A 135 -2.92 -2.83 12.25
C ALA A 135 -3.20 -1.36 12.57
N ILE A 136 -3.58 -0.58 11.57
CA ILE A 136 -4.17 0.73 11.78
C ILE A 136 -5.69 0.59 11.64
N SER A 137 -6.44 1.25 12.52
CA SER A 137 -7.90 1.19 12.55
C SER A 137 -8.47 2.48 13.13
N GLY A 138 -9.75 2.71 12.95
CA GLY A 138 -10.45 3.84 13.57
C GLY A 138 -10.57 3.75 15.10
N ARG A 139 -10.18 2.62 15.72
CA ARG A 139 -10.16 2.43 17.18
C ARG A 139 -8.96 1.59 17.58
N ALA A 140 -8.27 2.00 18.65
CA ALA A 140 -7.21 1.21 19.25
C ALA A 140 -7.77 -0.05 19.96
N GLY A 141 -6.98 -1.13 19.96
CA GLY A 141 -7.35 -2.38 20.60
C GLY A 141 -6.77 -3.61 19.94
N THR A 142 -7.56 -4.65 19.82
CA THR A 142 -7.20 -5.89 19.11
C THR A 142 -8.18 -6.14 17.97
N LEU A 143 -7.66 -6.31 16.77
CA LEU A 143 -8.44 -6.70 15.59
C LEU A 143 -8.30 -8.19 15.30
N GLN A 144 -9.41 -8.77 14.84
CA GLN A 144 -9.41 -10.11 14.26
C GLN A 144 -9.29 -9.96 12.75
N LEU A 145 -8.22 -10.50 12.19
CA LEU A 145 -7.93 -10.45 10.76
C LEU A 145 -8.10 -11.83 10.17
N GLU A 146 -8.84 -11.94 9.08
CA GLU A 146 -9.05 -13.19 8.38
C GLU A 146 -7.94 -13.44 7.36
N LEU A 147 -7.29 -14.60 7.47
CA LEU A 147 -6.38 -15.08 6.45
C LEU A 147 -7.18 -15.71 5.32
N THR A 148 -7.49 -14.93 4.29
CA THR A 148 -8.04 -15.50 3.05
C THR A 148 -6.92 -16.20 2.31
N GLY A 149 -7.20 -17.34 1.66
CA GLY A 149 -6.19 -18.15 0.97
C GLY A 149 -5.55 -17.49 -0.26
N ALA A 150 -6.00 -16.29 -0.62
CA ALA A 150 -5.31 -15.40 -1.56
C ALA A 150 -4.45 -14.43 -0.74
N ALA A 151 -3.15 -14.38 -1.01
CA ALA A 151 -2.13 -13.67 -0.23
C ALA A 151 -2.30 -12.14 -0.11
N VAL A 152 -3.39 -11.57 -0.59
CA VAL A 152 -3.60 -10.12 -0.74
C VAL A 152 -4.99 -9.63 -0.34
N GLN A 153 -5.93 -10.49 0.03
CA GLN A 153 -7.29 -10.04 0.42
C GLN A 153 -7.57 -10.39 1.87
N HIS A 154 -7.19 -9.51 2.76
CA HIS A 154 -7.40 -9.65 4.18
C HIS A 154 -8.51 -8.68 4.63
N LYS A 155 -9.64 -9.22 5.07
CA LYS A 155 -10.78 -8.41 5.52
C LYS A 155 -10.87 -8.40 7.03
N THR A 156 -11.20 -7.24 7.58
CA THR A 156 -11.75 -7.15 8.94
C THR A 156 -13.17 -7.71 8.91
N ILE A 157 -13.48 -8.85 9.56
CA ILE A 157 -14.76 -9.54 9.37
C ILE A 157 -15.46 -9.93 10.68
N ASN A 158 -16.80 -9.89 10.58
CA ASN A 158 -17.67 -10.78 11.33
C ASN A 158 -17.51 -12.22 10.80
N VAL A 159 -16.90 -13.09 11.60
CA VAL A 159 -16.47 -14.44 11.26
C VAL A 159 -17.64 -15.30 10.76
N SER A 160 -17.61 -15.72 9.50
CA SER A 160 -18.42 -16.81 8.98
C SER A 160 -17.52 -17.99 8.56
N GLY A 161 -17.34 -18.90 9.48
CA GLY A 161 -16.95 -20.30 9.35
C GLY A 161 -15.88 -20.73 8.33
N LYS A 162 -14.71 -21.16 8.82
CA LYS A 162 -13.58 -21.91 8.22
C LYS A 162 -12.31 -21.14 7.85
N SER A 163 -12.29 -19.83 7.92
CA SER A 163 -11.05 -19.07 7.67
C SER A 163 -10.17 -19.09 8.92
N LYS A 164 -8.86 -19.14 8.71
CA LYS A 164 -7.90 -18.97 9.78
C LYS A 164 -7.88 -17.50 10.18
N VAL A 165 -8.15 -17.20 11.45
CA VAL A 165 -8.19 -15.85 12.00
C VAL A 165 -6.93 -15.63 12.83
N ILE A 166 -6.33 -14.45 12.72
CA ILE A 166 -5.24 -14.00 13.59
C ILE A 166 -5.66 -12.76 14.36
N SER A 167 -5.09 -12.57 15.54
CA SER A 167 -5.26 -11.36 16.33
C SER A 167 -4.07 -10.43 16.11
N ALA A 168 -4.34 -9.17 15.77
CA ALA A 168 -3.32 -8.13 15.63
C ALA A 168 -3.60 -6.96 16.59
N SER A 169 -2.55 -6.36 17.12
CA SER A 169 -2.66 -5.08 17.82
C SER A 169 -3.08 -4.00 16.83
N ALA A 170 -4.02 -3.17 17.23
CA ALA A 170 -4.52 -2.06 16.42
C ALA A 170 -4.31 -0.73 17.13
N ILE A 171 -3.81 0.25 16.39
CA ILE A 171 -3.65 1.63 16.82
C ILE A 171 -4.37 2.58 15.86
N THR A 172 -4.61 3.81 16.32
CA THR A 172 -5.30 4.82 15.52
C THR A 172 -4.32 5.71 14.74
N LEU A 173 -4.81 6.45 13.76
CA LEU A 173 -3.97 7.34 12.94
C LEU A 173 -3.28 8.43 13.79
N ASP A 174 -3.95 8.97 14.80
CA ASP A 174 -3.37 9.95 15.73
C ASP A 174 -2.21 9.34 16.56
N GLN A 175 -2.33 8.08 16.97
CA GLN A 175 -1.24 7.37 17.64
C GLN A 175 -0.06 7.10 16.69
N VAL A 176 -0.32 6.77 15.43
CA VAL A 176 0.72 6.65 14.40
C VAL A 176 1.45 7.97 14.20
N LEU A 177 0.71 9.07 14.01
CA LEU A 177 1.28 10.39 13.84
C LEU A 177 2.08 10.85 15.06
N SER A 178 1.66 10.49 16.28
CA SER A 178 2.38 10.86 17.50
C SER A 178 3.80 10.26 17.56
N ARG A 179 4.02 9.11 16.91
CA ARG A 179 5.35 8.45 16.81
C ARG A 179 6.36 9.20 15.93
N LEU A 180 5.90 10.16 15.12
CA LEU A 180 6.79 11.03 14.35
C LEU A 180 7.48 12.11 15.20
N ASN A 181 7.32 12.10 16.52
CA ASN A 181 7.99 13.01 17.46
C ASN A 181 7.89 14.49 17.07
N GLY A 182 6.72 14.92 16.61
CA GLY A 182 6.46 16.29 16.18
C GLY A 182 6.77 16.59 14.70
N SER A 183 7.41 15.69 13.98
CA SER A 183 7.58 15.82 12.54
C SER A 183 6.22 15.71 11.83
N ARG A 184 6.12 16.34 10.68
CA ARG A 184 4.96 16.21 9.78
C ARG A 184 5.08 14.91 8.98
N CYS A 185 3.96 14.26 8.69
CA CYS A 185 3.88 13.22 7.67
C CYS A 185 3.78 13.92 6.30
N ASP A 186 4.80 13.80 5.47
CA ASP A 186 4.79 14.42 4.14
C ASP A 186 3.88 13.65 3.18
N LEU A 187 3.87 12.32 3.30
CA LEU A 187 2.99 11.44 2.53
C LEU A 187 2.45 10.31 3.43
N LEU A 188 1.14 10.21 3.49
CA LEU A 188 0.43 9.04 4.01
C LEU A 188 -0.01 8.18 2.82
N LYS A 189 0.61 6.99 2.64
CA LYS A 189 0.14 5.98 1.69
C LYS A 189 -0.73 4.98 2.43
N MET A 190 -1.87 4.60 1.83
CA MET A 190 -2.78 3.61 2.40
C MET A 190 -3.24 2.63 1.32
N ASP A 191 -3.16 1.35 1.64
CA ASP A 191 -3.70 0.25 0.86
C ASP A 191 -3.99 -0.89 1.85
N CYS A 192 -5.15 -0.85 2.46
CA CYS A 192 -5.52 -1.71 3.59
C CYS A 192 -6.89 -2.39 3.42
N GLU A 193 -7.25 -2.67 2.16
CA GLU A 193 -8.33 -3.59 1.77
C GLU A 193 -9.69 -3.26 2.40
N GLY A 194 -10.04 -1.96 2.44
CA GLY A 194 -11.32 -1.44 2.92
C GLY A 194 -11.29 -0.85 4.33
N ALA A 195 -10.15 -0.89 5.04
CA ALA A 195 -10.01 -0.23 6.33
C ALA A 195 -9.82 1.30 6.20
N GLU A 196 -9.54 1.82 5.01
CA GLU A 196 -9.30 3.25 4.72
C GLU A 196 -10.43 4.12 5.25
N TYR A 197 -11.68 3.68 5.05
CA TYR A 197 -12.88 4.42 5.47
C TYR A 197 -12.94 4.57 7.00
N ASP A 198 -12.79 3.47 7.72
CA ASP A 198 -12.85 3.47 9.19
C ASP A 198 -11.70 4.27 9.80
N ILE A 199 -10.49 4.15 9.24
CA ILE A 199 -9.30 4.88 9.70
C ILE A 199 -9.49 6.39 9.52
N LEU A 200 -9.82 6.82 8.31
CA LEU A 200 -9.84 8.23 7.95
C LEU A 200 -11.07 8.96 8.52
N MET A 201 -12.25 8.36 8.45
CA MET A 201 -13.48 9.00 8.93
C MET A 201 -13.56 9.09 10.46
N ARG A 202 -12.75 8.29 11.18
CA ARG A 202 -12.68 8.35 12.67
C ARG A 202 -11.43 9.04 13.19
N ALA A 203 -10.53 9.48 12.30
CA ALA A 203 -9.32 10.19 12.71
C ALA A 203 -9.68 11.52 13.39
N ASP A 204 -8.92 11.88 14.42
CA ASP A 204 -9.07 13.16 15.11
C ASP A 204 -8.78 14.31 14.13
N GLU A 205 -9.53 15.42 14.25
CA GLU A 205 -9.32 16.63 13.44
C GLU A 205 -7.89 17.18 13.57
N ALA A 206 -7.22 16.95 14.70
CA ALA A 206 -5.81 17.31 14.92
C ALA A 206 -4.82 16.54 14.04
N CYS A 207 -5.22 15.46 13.39
CA CYS A 207 -4.39 14.72 12.44
C CYS A 207 -4.11 15.51 11.16
N TRP A 208 -5.11 16.22 10.64
CA TRP A 208 -5.07 16.78 9.29
C TRP A 208 -3.97 17.82 9.09
N PRO A 209 -3.71 18.78 9.99
CA PRO A 209 -2.60 19.73 9.82
C PRO A 209 -1.22 19.08 9.80
N ARG A 210 -1.12 17.85 10.29
CA ARG A 210 0.13 17.09 10.40
C ARG A 210 0.44 16.25 9.17
N ILE A 211 -0.48 16.14 8.21
CA ILE A 211 -0.33 15.38 6.99
C ILE A 211 -0.18 16.32 5.80
N GLY A 212 0.79 16.07 4.94
CA GLY A 212 1.03 16.84 3.73
C GLY A 212 0.09 16.47 2.62
N GLN A 213 0.04 15.19 2.34
CA GLN A 213 -0.83 14.60 1.32
C GLN A 213 -1.13 13.14 1.67
N ILE A 214 -2.19 12.61 1.08
CA ILE A 214 -2.60 11.22 1.20
C ILE A 214 -2.72 10.65 -0.21
N VAL A 215 -2.16 9.45 -0.43
CA VAL A 215 -2.47 8.63 -1.59
C VAL A 215 -2.97 7.29 -1.09
N LEU A 216 -4.17 6.93 -1.48
CA LEU A 216 -4.77 5.67 -1.04
C LEU A 216 -5.38 4.91 -2.21
N GLU A 217 -5.36 3.57 -2.11
CA GLU A 217 -6.24 2.72 -2.91
C GLU A 217 -7.58 2.60 -2.19
N TYR A 218 -8.67 2.89 -2.88
CA TYR A 218 -10.00 2.72 -2.31
C TYR A 218 -10.62 1.39 -2.75
N HIS A 219 -11.40 0.79 -1.85
CA HIS A 219 -12.01 -0.52 -2.02
C HIS A 219 -13.53 -0.42 -1.84
N ASP A 220 -14.25 -0.02 -2.89
CA ASP A 220 -15.72 0.09 -2.84
C ASP A 220 -16.39 -1.26 -2.70
N GLY A 221 -17.49 -1.29 -1.95
CA GLY A 221 -18.30 -2.49 -1.74
C GLY A 221 -17.75 -3.46 -0.71
N VAL A 222 -16.64 -3.13 -0.04
CA VAL A 222 -16.12 -3.88 1.12
C VAL A 222 -16.81 -3.43 2.41
N THR A 223 -17.15 -2.16 2.50
CA THR A 223 -17.90 -1.53 3.60
C THR A 223 -19.19 -0.90 3.07
N GLU A 224 -19.95 -0.23 3.93
CA GLU A 224 -21.10 0.59 3.55
C GLU A 224 -20.70 1.92 2.86
N HIS A 225 -19.42 2.30 2.97
CA HIS A 225 -18.87 3.52 2.38
C HIS A 225 -18.30 3.28 0.98
N SER A 226 -18.21 4.36 0.23
CA SER A 226 -17.63 4.42 -1.11
C SER A 226 -16.52 5.47 -1.18
N HIS A 227 -15.73 5.46 -2.24
CA HIS A 227 -14.73 6.51 -2.48
C HIS A 227 -15.36 7.92 -2.56
N GLN A 228 -16.63 8.04 -2.97
CA GLN A 228 -17.32 9.32 -2.98
C GLN A 228 -17.51 9.88 -1.56
N ASP A 229 -17.78 9.00 -0.58
CA ASP A 229 -17.91 9.42 0.82
C ASP A 229 -16.57 9.98 1.35
N LEU A 230 -15.42 9.39 0.93
CA LEU A 230 -14.10 9.93 1.27
C LEU A 230 -13.85 11.29 0.58
N ILE A 231 -14.20 11.43 -0.69
CA ILE A 231 -14.09 12.70 -1.41
C ILE A 231 -14.87 13.77 -0.67
N ASP A 232 -16.14 13.52 -0.39
CA ASP A 232 -17.03 14.45 0.33
C ASP A 232 -16.50 14.79 1.73
N PHE A 233 -15.95 13.79 2.43
CA PHE A 233 -15.35 13.96 3.76
C PHE A 233 -14.16 14.91 3.73
N PHE A 234 -13.27 14.78 2.75
CA PHE A 234 -12.08 15.61 2.63
C PHE A 234 -12.40 17.01 2.08
N GLU A 235 -13.25 17.10 1.07
CA GLU A 235 -13.61 18.39 0.46
C GLU A 235 -14.37 19.31 1.44
N LYS A 236 -15.21 18.76 2.31
CA LYS A 236 -15.85 19.50 3.41
C LYS A 236 -14.84 20.08 4.41
N ARG A 237 -13.63 19.55 4.47
CA ARG A 237 -12.52 20.01 5.32
C ARG A 237 -11.52 20.90 4.58
N GLY A 238 -11.81 21.28 3.34
CA GLY A 238 -10.98 22.15 2.52
C GLY A 238 -9.78 21.46 1.86
N PHE A 239 -9.73 20.10 1.83
CA PHE A 239 -8.76 19.38 1.05
C PHE A 239 -9.15 19.36 -0.42
N LYS A 240 -8.16 19.33 -1.31
CA LYS A 240 -8.38 19.02 -2.72
C LYS A 240 -8.23 17.53 -2.96
N THR A 241 -9.17 16.96 -3.70
CA THR A 241 -9.18 15.55 -4.05
C THR A 241 -9.01 15.34 -5.56
N ARG A 242 -8.37 14.23 -5.93
CA ARG A 242 -8.31 13.73 -7.30
C ARG A 242 -8.52 12.23 -7.29
N CYS A 243 -9.54 11.76 -7.99
CA CYS A 243 -9.90 10.35 -8.07
C CYS A 243 -9.45 9.76 -9.41
N PHE A 244 -8.86 8.56 -9.38
CA PHE A 244 -8.34 7.82 -10.52
C PHE A 244 -8.89 6.39 -10.49
N PRO A 245 -10.09 6.15 -11.06
CA PRO A 245 -10.69 4.82 -11.09
C PRO A 245 -9.81 3.81 -11.84
N SER A 246 -9.76 2.57 -11.35
CA SER A 246 -9.06 1.49 -12.02
C SER A 246 -9.67 1.22 -13.41
N GLN A 247 -8.80 0.99 -14.40
CA GLN A 247 -9.23 0.65 -15.76
C GLN A 247 -9.79 -0.77 -15.87
N VAL A 248 -9.49 -1.61 -14.88
CA VAL A 248 -9.76 -3.06 -14.90
C VAL A 248 -10.79 -3.45 -13.85
N HIS A 249 -10.75 -2.85 -12.66
CA HIS A 249 -11.57 -3.16 -11.50
C HIS A 249 -12.48 -1.99 -11.12
N PRO A 250 -13.79 -2.03 -11.44
CA PRO A 250 -14.68 -0.88 -11.24
C PRO A 250 -14.85 -0.43 -9.79
N HIS A 251 -14.56 -1.30 -8.84
CA HIS A 251 -14.66 -1.07 -7.40
C HIS A 251 -13.34 -0.63 -6.74
N LEU A 252 -12.28 -0.50 -7.54
CA LEU A 252 -10.95 -0.07 -7.09
C LEU A 252 -10.51 1.19 -7.80
N GLY A 253 -9.61 1.90 -7.18
CA GLY A 253 -8.90 3.02 -7.79
C GLY A 253 -8.09 3.79 -6.76
N LEU A 254 -7.39 4.80 -7.22
CA LEU A 254 -6.55 5.62 -6.37
C LEU A 254 -7.22 6.96 -6.09
N LEU A 255 -7.14 7.41 -4.84
CA LEU A 255 -7.55 8.73 -4.40
C LEU A 255 -6.34 9.50 -3.88
N HIS A 256 -6.09 10.67 -4.45
CA HIS A 256 -5.09 11.62 -3.96
C HIS A 256 -5.78 12.76 -3.23
N VAL A 257 -5.34 13.05 -2.02
CA VAL A 257 -5.85 14.14 -1.17
C VAL A 257 -4.71 15.08 -0.84
N LEU A 258 -4.88 16.36 -1.13
CA LEU A 258 -3.88 17.40 -0.89
C LEU A 258 -4.46 18.48 0.01
N LEU A 259 -3.80 18.75 1.13
CA LEU A 259 -4.11 19.91 1.96
C LEU A 259 -3.42 21.15 1.37
N GLU A 260 -4.19 22.05 0.77
CA GLU A 260 -3.65 23.35 0.38
C GLU A 260 -3.30 24.15 1.63
N ARG A 261 -2.03 24.57 1.74
CA ARG A 261 -1.71 25.65 2.65
C ARG A 261 -2.37 26.90 2.10
N THR A 262 -3.40 27.41 2.78
CA THR A 262 -3.76 28.81 2.61
C THR A 262 -2.51 29.59 2.99
N SER A 263 -1.87 30.20 1.99
CA SER A 263 -0.79 31.17 2.20
C SER A 263 -1.38 32.28 3.06
N SER A 264 -1.06 32.27 4.34
CA SER A 264 -1.30 33.37 5.26
C SER A 264 -0.25 34.47 5.01
#